data_fa48a9d919eb4a764323ec70ef2ccd17
#
_entry.id   fa48a9d919eb4a764323ec70ef2ccd17
#
_cell.length_a   1.000
_cell.length_b   1.000
_cell.length_c   1.000
_cell.angle_alpha   90.00
_cell.angle_beta   90.00
_cell.angle_gamma   90.00
#
_symmetry.space_group_name_H-M   'P 1'
#
loop_
_entity.id
_entity.type
_entity.pdbx_description
1 polymer ?
#
loop_
_entity_poly.entity_id
_entity_poly.type
_entity_poly.pdbx_seq_one_letter_code
_entity_poly.pdbx_strand_id
1 'polypeptide(L)'
;MTRGDARELAIHLIYGRDFTGEEPEQVIATRLDKAYYAQLSAENAVYADRPTRQQMNYIDTVVNGVANRADDLNALIQEHAIGWDISRISRLARTIMQLAIFEIQYVEDVPTGVAISEAVRIAKMYDGEEASGFINGILGSIARSLPTEVTQ
;
A
#
# COMPACT_ATOMS: atom_id res chain seq x y z
N MET A 1 8.64 10.21 -11.56
CA MET A 1 7.57 9.28 -11.14
C MET A 1 6.42 10.05 -10.51
N THR A 2 5.22 9.51 -10.61
CA THR A 2 4.04 10.10 -9.99
C THR A 2 3.88 9.64 -8.55
N ARG A 3 2.92 10.22 -7.80
CA ARG A 3 2.55 9.72 -6.48
C ARG A 3 2.03 8.28 -6.60
N GLY A 4 1.30 7.96 -7.68
CA GLY A 4 0.84 6.60 -7.95
C GLY A 4 1.99 5.62 -8.12
N ASP A 5 3.05 6.03 -8.81
CA ASP A 5 4.25 5.21 -8.95
C ASP A 5 4.96 5.03 -7.61
N ALA A 6 5.06 6.09 -6.82
CA ALA A 6 5.65 6.01 -5.49
C ALA A 6 4.85 5.09 -4.57
N ARG A 7 3.52 5.11 -4.69
CA ARG A 7 2.63 4.22 -3.95
C ARG A 7 2.86 2.77 -4.35
N GLU A 8 2.96 2.51 -5.64
CA GLU A 8 3.23 1.16 -6.15
C GLU A 8 4.58 0.65 -5.66
N LEU A 9 5.59 1.50 -5.68
CA LEU A 9 6.91 1.17 -5.16
C LEU A 9 6.86 0.86 -3.67
N ALA A 10 6.13 1.65 -2.89
CA ALA A 10 5.96 1.40 -1.46
C ALA A 10 5.31 0.03 -1.20
N ILE A 11 4.32 -0.35 -2.01
CA ILE A 11 3.69 -1.66 -1.92
C ILE A 11 4.72 -2.77 -2.17
N HIS A 12 5.58 -2.61 -3.17
CA HIS A 12 6.64 -3.59 -3.43
C HIS A 12 7.57 -3.75 -2.22
N LEU A 13 7.93 -2.66 -1.58
CA LEU A 13 8.81 -2.69 -0.41
C LEU A 13 8.15 -3.36 0.78
N ILE A 14 6.90 -3.03 1.06
CA ILE A 14 6.15 -3.63 2.16
C ILE A 14 5.96 -5.13 1.93
N TYR A 15 5.57 -5.49 0.71
CA TYR A 15 5.36 -6.89 0.34
C TYR A 15 6.66 -7.70 0.47
N GLY A 16 7.77 -7.16 -0.05
CA GLY A 16 9.06 -7.83 0.04
C GLY A 16 9.52 -8.02 1.48
N ARG A 17 9.27 -7.02 2.33
CA ARG A 17 9.62 -7.05 3.74
C ARG A 17 8.91 -8.19 4.49
N ASP A 18 7.69 -8.53 4.10
CA ASP A 18 6.96 -9.65 4.70
C ASP A 18 7.68 -10.98 4.56
N PHE A 19 8.48 -11.13 3.52
CA PHE A 19 9.23 -12.36 3.29
C PHE A 19 10.59 -12.37 3.97
N THR A 20 11.23 -11.20 4.14
CA THR A 20 12.59 -11.12 4.66
C THR A 20 12.66 -10.82 6.14
N GLY A 21 11.63 -10.19 6.69
CA GLY A 21 11.64 -9.74 8.08
C GLY A 21 12.55 -8.55 8.33
N GLU A 22 13.05 -7.90 7.29
CA GLU A 22 13.92 -6.73 7.44
C GLU A 22 13.19 -5.54 8.06
N GLU A 23 13.93 -4.70 8.78
CA GLU A 23 13.37 -3.46 9.28
C GLU A 23 13.02 -2.52 8.13
N PRO A 24 12.01 -1.64 8.29
CA PRO A 24 11.60 -0.75 7.20
C PRO A 24 12.75 0.07 6.62
N GLU A 25 13.59 0.64 7.48
CA GLU A 25 14.73 1.46 7.04
C GLU A 25 15.70 0.64 6.20
N GLN A 26 15.89 -0.62 6.56
CA GLN A 26 16.80 -1.51 5.87
C GLN A 26 16.30 -1.88 4.49
N VAL A 27 15.02 -2.20 4.36
CA VAL A 27 14.45 -2.57 3.06
C VAL A 27 14.45 -1.35 2.12
N ILE A 28 14.17 -0.17 2.65
CA ILE A 28 14.21 1.06 1.86
C ILE A 28 15.63 1.31 1.36
N ALA A 29 16.61 1.24 2.26
CA ALA A 29 18.02 1.50 1.90
C ALA A 29 18.52 0.51 0.84
N THR A 30 18.20 -0.77 1.00
CA THR A 30 18.63 -1.82 0.08
C THR A 30 17.98 -1.69 -1.29
N ARG A 31 16.66 -1.54 -1.32
CA ARG A 31 15.90 -1.52 -2.57
C ARG A 31 16.09 -0.23 -3.35
N LEU A 32 16.35 0.87 -2.67
CA LEU A 32 16.55 2.17 -3.31
C LEU A 32 18.03 2.51 -3.48
N ASP A 33 18.93 1.59 -3.18
CA ASP A 33 20.34 1.72 -3.55
C ASP A 33 20.42 1.93 -5.06
N LYS A 34 21.23 2.92 -5.46
CA LYS A 34 21.24 3.38 -6.85
C LYS A 34 21.55 2.26 -7.85
N ALA A 35 22.53 1.42 -7.55
CA ALA A 35 22.94 0.35 -8.45
C ALA A 35 21.87 -0.75 -8.53
N TYR A 36 21.29 -1.11 -7.38
CA TYR A 36 20.24 -2.12 -7.34
C TYR A 36 18.98 -1.64 -8.05
N TYR A 37 18.60 -0.40 -7.82
CA TYR A 37 17.41 0.19 -8.45
C TYR A 37 17.51 0.18 -9.97
N ALA A 38 18.69 0.48 -10.49
CA ALA A 38 18.90 0.47 -11.94
C ALA A 38 18.69 -0.92 -12.55
N GLN A 39 19.02 -1.99 -11.82
CA GLN A 39 18.75 -3.35 -12.27
C GLN A 39 17.27 -3.67 -12.31
N LEU A 40 16.50 -3.17 -11.34
CA LEU A 40 15.07 -3.42 -11.23
C LEU A 40 14.28 -2.79 -12.37
N SER A 41 14.78 -1.73 -12.99
CA SER A 41 14.08 -1.05 -14.08
C SER A 41 13.85 -1.96 -15.28
N ALA A 42 14.66 -2.98 -15.47
CA ALA A 42 14.48 -3.95 -16.55
C ALA A 42 13.32 -4.89 -16.30
N GLU A 43 12.90 -5.04 -15.04
CA GLU A 43 11.86 -5.98 -14.66
C GLU A 43 10.49 -5.33 -14.55
N ASN A 44 10.44 -4.06 -14.16
CA ASN A 44 9.18 -3.36 -13.96
C ASN A 44 9.36 -1.86 -14.22
N ALA A 45 8.44 -1.31 -15.01
CA ALA A 45 8.48 0.09 -15.41
C ALA A 45 8.43 1.07 -14.23
N VAL A 46 7.89 0.66 -13.08
CA VAL A 46 7.84 1.53 -11.88
C VAL A 46 9.24 1.90 -11.40
N TYR A 47 10.24 1.10 -11.74
CA TYR A 47 11.64 1.35 -11.37
C TYR A 47 12.41 2.16 -12.42
N ALA A 48 11.75 2.67 -13.46
CA ALA A 48 12.41 3.43 -14.51
C ALA A 48 13.01 4.74 -14.00
N ASP A 49 12.30 5.41 -13.09
CA ASP A 49 12.74 6.68 -12.49
C ASP A 49 12.92 6.51 -11.00
N ARG A 50 13.96 7.11 -10.45
CA ARG A 50 14.16 7.11 -9.00
C ARG A 50 13.20 8.11 -8.35
N PRO A 51 12.75 7.82 -7.10
CA PRO A 51 11.90 8.76 -6.38
C PRO A 51 12.62 10.09 -6.12
N THR A 52 11.87 11.18 -6.23
CA THR A 52 12.33 12.49 -5.77
C THR A 52 12.40 12.51 -4.25
N ARG A 53 12.95 13.57 -3.67
CA ARG A 53 13.02 13.72 -2.21
C ARG A 53 11.63 13.71 -1.59
N GLN A 54 10.67 14.39 -2.20
CA GLN A 54 9.29 14.41 -1.71
C GLN A 54 8.66 13.02 -1.76
N GLN A 55 8.90 12.29 -2.83
CA GLN A 55 8.41 10.91 -2.97
C GLN A 55 9.09 9.97 -1.98
N MET A 56 10.39 10.18 -1.69
CA MET A 56 11.08 9.42 -0.66
C MET A 56 10.46 9.64 0.72
N ASN A 57 10.09 10.88 1.03
CA ASN A 57 9.41 11.18 2.30
C ASN A 57 8.08 10.43 2.39
N TYR A 58 7.31 10.39 1.30
CA TYR A 58 6.07 9.62 1.24
C TYR A 58 6.35 8.12 1.47
N ILE A 59 7.33 7.57 0.75
CA ILE A 59 7.68 6.14 0.87
C ILE A 59 8.11 5.81 2.30
N ASP A 60 8.98 6.63 2.90
CA ASP A 60 9.41 6.43 4.28
C ASP A 60 8.22 6.43 5.24
N THR A 61 7.31 7.39 5.06
CA THR A 61 6.14 7.53 5.92
C THR A 61 5.25 6.30 5.85
N VAL A 62 4.92 5.84 4.65
CA VAL A 62 3.95 4.74 4.51
C VAL A 62 4.57 3.38 4.80
N VAL A 63 5.83 3.14 4.43
CA VAL A 63 6.48 1.87 4.72
C VAL A 63 6.66 1.69 6.23
N ASN A 64 7.16 2.72 6.91
CA ASN A 64 7.30 2.68 8.37
C ASN A 64 5.94 2.64 9.06
N GLY A 65 4.98 3.43 8.57
CA GLY A 65 3.65 3.50 9.15
C GLY A 65 2.91 2.18 9.11
N VAL A 66 2.95 1.51 7.96
CA VAL A 66 2.33 0.18 7.82
C VAL A 66 3.01 -0.83 8.73
N ALA A 67 4.34 -0.83 8.79
CA ALA A 67 5.09 -1.74 9.64
C ALA A 67 4.72 -1.56 11.12
N ASN A 68 4.63 -0.31 11.57
CA ASN A 68 4.35 0.00 12.97
C ASN A 68 2.90 -0.26 13.38
N ARG A 69 1.99 -0.33 12.41
CA ARG A 69 0.55 -0.50 12.66
C ARG A 69 -0.03 -1.76 12.02
N ALA A 70 0.81 -2.72 11.67
CA ALA A 70 0.39 -3.91 10.92
C ALA A 70 -0.76 -4.65 11.61
N ASP A 71 -0.68 -4.83 12.93
CA ASP A 71 -1.71 -5.57 13.68
C ASP A 71 -3.04 -4.83 13.66
N ASP A 72 -3.03 -3.51 13.85
CA ASP A 72 -4.24 -2.70 13.81
C ASP A 72 -4.86 -2.69 12.41
N LEU A 73 -4.02 -2.58 11.39
CA LEU A 73 -4.49 -2.59 10.00
C LEU A 73 -5.10 -3.94 9.64
N ASN A 74 -4.46 -5.04 10.06
CA ASN A 74 -4.99 -6.38 9.83
C ASN A 74 -6.30 -6.61 10.56
N ALA A 75 -6.44 -6.08 11.76
CA ALA A 75 -7.69 -6.18 12.52
C ALA A 75 -8.84 -5.49 11.80
N LEU A 76 -8.59 -4.32 11.23
CA LEU A 76 -9.60 -3.61 10.44
C LEU A 76 -10.01 -4.40 9.20
N ILE A 77 -9.05 -4.95 8.49
CA ILE A 77 -9.33 -5.77 7.31
C ILE A 77 -10.22 -6.96 7.70
N GLN A 78 -9.84 -7.68 8.75
CA GLN A 78 -10.60 -8.85 9.21
C GLN A 78 -12.00 -8.47 9.66
N GLU A 79 -12.14 -7.39 10.38
CA GLU A 79 -13.44 -6.90 10.87
C GLU A 79 -14.40 -6.57 9.72
N HIS A 80 -13.88 -6.05 8.62
CA HIS A 80 -14.68 -5.61 7.48
C HIS A 80 -14.75 -6.62 6.34
N ALA A 81 -14.14 -7.79 6.51
CA ALA A 81 -14.16 -8.83 5.48
C ALA A 81 -15.38 -9.74 5.57
N ILE A 82 -16.49 -9.25 6.14
CA ILE A 82 -17.73 -10.00 6.28
C ILE A 82 -18.26 -10.40 4.90
N GLY A 83 -18.53 -11.67 4.73
CA GLY A 83 -18.98 -12.18 3.44
C GLY A 83 -17.84 -12.57 2.49
N TRP A 84 -16.60 -12.31 2.90
CA TRP A 84 -15.43 -12.69 2.11
C TRP A 84 -14.67 -13.81 2.81
N ASP A 85 -14.15 -14.75 2.03
CA ASP A 85 -13.31 -15.82 2.58
C ASP A 85 -11.89 -15.29 2.75
N ILE A 86 -11.49 -15.03 4.00
CA ILE A 86 -10.17 -14.47 4.31
C ILE A 86 -9.03 -15.37 3.82
N SER A 87 -9.26 -16.69 3.77
CA SER A 87 -8.23 -17.60 3.28
C SER A 87 -7.91 -17.38 1.80
N ARG A 88 -8.80 -16.71 1.07
CA ARG A 88 -8.61 -16.39 -0.35
C ARG A 88 -7.96 -15.03 -0.57
N ILE A 89 -7.79 -14.25 0.48
CA ILE A 89 -7.14 -12.95 0.38
C ILE A 89 -5.64 -13.17 0.30
N SER A 90 -5.04 -12.80 -0.83
CA SER A 90 -3.62 -12.97 -1.03
C SER A 90 -2.82 -12.04 -0.12
N ARG A 91 -1.55 -12.38 0.10
CA ARG A 91 -0.65 -11.52 0.86
C ARG A 91 -0.48 -10.16 0.18
N LEU A 92 -0.44 -10.14 -1.14
CA LEU A 92 -0.35 -8.90 -1.90
C LEU A 92 -1.60 -8.04 -1.72
N ALA A 93 -2.79 -8.63 -1.81
CA ALA A 93 -4.03 -7.90 -1.58
C ALA A 93 -4.08 -7.32 -0.18
N ARG A 94 -3.62 -8.07 0.82
CA ARG A 94 -3.53 -7.57 2.19
C ARG A 94 -2.59 -6.38 2.29
N THR A 95 -1.43 -6.45 1.66
CA THR A 95 -0.46 -5.35 1.65
C THR A 95 -1.07 -4.09 1.01
N ILE A 96 -1.75 -4.26 -0.11
CA ILE A 96 -2.40 -3.14 -0.80
C ILE A 96 -3.44 -2.48 0.12
N MET A 97 -4.24 -3.29 0.80
CA MET A 97 -5.25 -2.76 1.74
C MET A 97 -4.62 -2.09 2.95
N GLN A 98 -3.55 -2.66 3.50
CA GLN A 98 -2.84 -2.05 4.63
C GLN A 98 -2.37 -0.64 4.27
N LEU A 99 -1.77 -0.48 3.10
CA LEU A 99 -1.30 0.83 2.66
C LEU A 99 -2.46 1.80 2.46
N ALA A 100 -3.52 1.36 1.80
CA ALA A 100 -4.68 2.22 1.56
C ALA A 100 -5.32 2.69 2.86
N ILE A 101 -5.48 1.80 3.84
CA ILE A 101 -6.04 2.14 5.14
C ILE A 101 -5.13 3.14 5.86
N PHE A 102 -3.83 2.92 5.81
CA PHE A 102 -2.88 3.84 6.41
C PHE A 102 -3.01 5.23 5.79
N GLU A 103 -3.11 5.32 4.47
CA GLU A 103 -3.30 6.60 3.80
C GLU A 103 -4.60 7.29 4.23
N ILE A 104 -5.70 6.53 4.30
CA ILE A 104 -6.99 7.08 4.71
C ILE A 104 -6.93 7.66 6.12
N GLN A 105 -6.23 6.99 7.02
CA GLN A 105 -6.19 7.38 8.43
C GLN A 105 -5.15 8.44 8.75
N TYR A 106 -4.01 8.43 8.06
CA TYR A 106 -2.84 9.19 8.51
C TYR A 106 -2.20 10.10 7.47
N VAL A 107 -2.54 9.98 6.21
CA VAL A 107 -1.95 10.81 5.16
C VAL A 107 -2.98 11.83 4.69
N GLU A 108 -2.92 13.01 5.28
CA GLU A 108 -3.96 14.04 5.13
C GLU A 108 -4.19 14.51 3.70
N ASP A 109 -3.13 14.56 2.89
CA ASP A 109 -3.25 15.06 1.53
C ASP A 109 -3.76 14.02 0.52
N VAL A 110 -4.12 12.82 0.99
CA VAL A 110 -4.71 11.79 0.13
C VAL A 110 -6.19 11.67 0.45
N PRO A 111 -7.08 12.08 -0.47
CA PRO A 111 -8.51 11.86 -0.27
C PRO A 111 -8.84 10.37 -0.20
N THR A 112 -9.82 10.02 0.62
CA THR A 112 -10.25 8.63 0.81
C THR A 112 -10.58 7.94 -0.51
N GLY A 113 -11.31 8.61 -1.39
CA GLY A 113 -11.67 8.04 -2.69
C GLY A 113 -10.46 7.75 -3.57
N VAL A 114 -9.41 8.58 -3.47
CA VAL A 114 -8.17 8.36 -4.21
C VAL A 114 -7.42 7.15 -3.65
N ALA A 115 -7.34 7.03 -2.34
CA ALA A 115 -6.68 5.87 -1.72
C ALA A 115 -7.34 4.57 -2.16
N ILE A 116 -8.66 4.52 -2.17
CA ILE A 116 -9.41 3.32 -2.58
C ILE A 116 -9.24 3.05 -4.08
N SER A 117 -9.39 4.07 -4.93
CA SER A 117 -9.28 3.85 -6.38
C SER A 117 -7.88 3.42 -6.79
N GLU A 118 -6.85 3.94 -6.12
CA GLU A 118 -5.47 3.54 -6.37
C GLU A 118 -5.21 2.09 -5.93
N ALA A 119 -5.77 1.70 -4.79
CA ALA A 119 -5.67 0.31 -4.32
C ALA A 119 -6.30 -0.64 -5.34
N VAL A 120 -7.48 -0.30 -5.83
CA VAL A 120 -8.20 -1.11 -6.84
C VAL A 120 -7.38 -1.18 -8.14
N ARG A 121 -6.83 -0.05 -8.59
CA ARG A 121 -6.02 0.02 -9.80
C ARG A 121 -4.80 -0.92 -9.71
N ILE A 122 -4.08 -0.84 -8.59
CA ILE A 122 -2.87 -1.64 -8.39
C ILE A 122 -3.24 -3.12 -8.26
N ALA A 123 -4.32 -3.43 -7.55
CA ALA A 123 -4.80 -4.81 -7.43
C ALA A 123 -5.15 -5.42 -8.77
N LYS A 124 -5.82 -4.67 -9.64
CA LYS A 124 -6.12 -5.15 -10.99
C LYS A 124 -4.86 -5.47 -11.77
N MET A 125 -3.85 -4.62 -11.64
CA MET A 125 -2.59 -4.76 -12.37
C MET A 125 -1.81 -6.00 -11.94
N TYR A 126 -1.77 -6.29 -10.64
CA TYR A 126 -0.90 -7.32 -10.08
C TYR A 126 -1.60 -8.59 -9.61
N ASP A 127 -2.88 -8.53 -9.29
CA ASP A 127 -3.58 -9.63 -8.60
C ASP A 127 -4.93 -10.00 -9.23
N GLY A 128 -5.39 -9.26 -10.22
CA GLY A 128 -6.58 -9.59 -11.02
C GLY A 128 -7.89 -9.00 -10.54
N GLU A 129 -8.95 -9.32 -11.28
CA GLU A 129 -10.27 -8.73 -11.07
C GLU A 129 -10.93 -9.15 -9.76
N GLU A 130 -10.76 -10.41 -9.36
CA GLU A 130 -11.34 -10.90 -8.11
C GLU A 130 -10.76 -10.13 -6.92
N ALA A 131 -9.44 -9.96 -6.89
CA ALA A 131 -8.77 -9.22 -5.83
C ALA A 131 -9.25 -7.78 -5.80
N SER A 132 -9.36 -7.12 -6.95
CA SER A 132 -9.80 -5.72 -7.00
C SER A 132 -11.22 -5.57 -6.48
N GLY A 133 -12.08 -6.56 -6.71
CA GLY A 133 -13.47 -6.56 -6.25
C GLY A 133 -13.57 -6.56 -4.74
N PHE A 134 -12.91 -7.51 -4.08
CA PHE A 134 -13.01 -7.56 -2.62
C PHE A 134 -12.22 -6.41 -1.95
N ILE A 135 -11.14 -5.94 -2.52
CA ILE A 135 -10.44 -4.77 -2.01
C ILE A 135 -11.36 -3.55 -2.03
N ASN A 136 -12.06 -3.33 -3.13
CA ASN A 136 -13.00 -2.22 -3.21
C ASN A 136 -14.11 -2.34 -2.14
N GLY A 137 -14.65 -3.53 -1.97
CA GLY A 137 -15.70 -3.78 -0.98
C GLY A 137 -15.24 -3.57 0.45
N ILE A 138 -14.10 -4.14 0.81
CA ILE A 138 -13.56 -4.04 2.17
C ILE A 138 -13.14 -2.60 2.48
N LEU A 139 -12.42 -1.95 1.58
CA LEU A 139 -11.97 -0.57 1.81
C LEU A 139 -13.15 0.40 1.86
N GLY A 140 -14.17 0.19 1.04
CA GLY A 140 -15.39 1.00 1.11
C GLY A 140 -16.09 0.86 2.44
N SER A 141 -16.17 -0.35 2.97
CA SER A 141 -16.75 -0.61 4.29
C SER A 141 -15.95 0.08 5.40
N ILE A 142 -14.63 -0.03 5.35
CA ILE A 142 -13.75 0.63 6.32
C ILE A 142 -13.94 2.14 6.27
N ALA A 143 -13.95 2.72 5.08
CA ALA A 143 -14.09 4.16 4.91
C ALA A 143 -15.40 4.69 5.51
N ARG A 144 -16.49 3.93 5.35
CA ARG A 144 -17.78 4.31 5.90
C ARG A 144 -17.84 4.22 7.42
N SER A 145 -17.00 3.36 8.01
CA SER A 145 -16.97 3.17 9.47
C SER A 145 -16.09 4.18 10.19
N LEU A 146 -15.18 4.84 9.49
CA LEU A 146 -14.28 5.80 10.12
C LEU A 146 -15.01 7.10 10.45
N PRO A 147 -14.62 7.79 11.53
CA PRO A 147 -15.23 9.08 11.86
C PRO A 147 -15.04 10.03 10.69
N THR A 148 -16.14 10.69 10.30
CA THR A 148 -16.04 11.75 9.30
C THR A 148 -15.28 12.90 9.92
N GLU A 149 -14.16 13.27 9.33
CA GLU A 149 -13.47 14.47 9.76
C GLU A 149 -14.39 15.65 9.53
N VAL A 150 -14.72 16.27 10.60
CA VAL A 150 -15.52 17.48 10.54
C VAL A 150 -14.57 18.61 10.24
N THR A 151 -14.21 18.73 8.99
CA THR A 151 -13.37 19.81 8.51
C THR A 151 -14.23 20.98 8.20
N GLN A 152 -14.84 21.47 9.09
CA GLN A 152 -15.68 22.53 8.66
C GLN A 152 -15.20 23.83 9.08
#